data_ec29cd763061e4206cea69711a902d7a
#
_entry.id   ec29cd763061e4206cea69711a902d7a
#
_cell.length_a   1.000
_cell.length_b   1.000
_cell.length_c   1.000
_cell.angle_alpha   90.00
_cell.angle_beta   90.00
_cell.angle_gamma   90.00
#
_symmetry.space_group_name_H-M   'P 1'
#
loop_
_entity.id
_entity.type
_entity.pdbx_description
1 polymer ?
#
loop_
_entity_poly.entity_id
_entity_poly.type
_entity_poly.pdbx_seq_one_letter_code
_entity_poly.pdbx_strand_id
1 'polypeptide(L)'
;MDDRQIAKIKEYLHIINKNIDNIESHNQGLIDFCINEVADRIQLYLNSDTIPTKIERIIANIVNTGLKKCLKEIEISSEGTNTVDQAISSISDNGQSISYANEVTKYFSTATDDELFTGFSLLLSRYRRVKVVYPKFNEKTNS
;
A
#
# COMPACT_ATOMS: atom_id res chain seq x y z
N MET A 1 -13.47 -0.91 3.18
CA MET A 1 -12.87 0.02 4.16
C MET A 1 -13.57 1.36 4.03
N ASP A 2 -13.90 2.00 5.14
CA ASP A 2 -14.65 3.24 5.07
C ASP A 2 -13.74 4.47 4.98
N ASP A 3 -14.36 5.62 4.70
CA ASP A 3 -13.63 6.87 4.49
C ASP A 3 -12.86 7.31 5.73
N ARG A 4 -13.36 6.97 6.91
CA ARG A 4 -12.70 7.34 8.15
C ARG A 4 -11.38 6.60 8.31
N GLN A 5 -11.35 5.33 7.96
CA GLN A 5 -10.12 4.55 8.01
C GLN A 5 -9.11 5.05 6.98
N ILE A 6 -9.56 5.39 5.79
CA ILE A 6 -8.70 5.96 4.76
C ILE A 6 -8.06 7.26 5.27
N ALA A 7 -8.86 8.13 5.87
CA ALA A 7 -8.35 9.39 6.42
C ALA A 7 -7.33 9.15 7.52
N LYS A 8 -7.57 8.16 8.37
CA LYS A 8 -6.66 7.82 9.44
C LYS A 8 -5.33 7.30 8.91
N ILE A 9 -5.38 6.46 7.91
CA ILE A 9 -4.17 5.93 7.26
C ILE A 9 -3.39 7.07 6.61
N LYS A 10 -4.08 8.01 5.99
CA LYS A 10 -3.41 9.17 5.40
C LYS A 10 -2.72 10.03 6.46
N GLU A 11 -3.32 10.17 7.64
CA GLU A 11 -2.67 10.87 8.75
C GLU A 11 -1.36 10.20 9.13
N TYR A 12 -1.37 8.87 9.25
CA TYR A 12 -0.15 8.13 9.55
C TYR A 12 0.90 8.32 8.47
N LEU A 13 0.47 8.31 7.20
CA LEU A 13 1.39 8.54 6.08
C LEU A 13 2.03 9.92 6.16
N HIS A 14 1.28 10.95 6.52
CA HIS A 14 1.83 12.29 6.66
C HIS A 14 2.88 12.35 7.78
N ILE A 15 2.69 11.56 8.82
CA ILE A 15 3.64 11.52 9.92
C ILE A 15 4.94 10.84 9.51
N ILE A 16 4.86 9.73 8.78
CA ILE A 16 6.05 8.94 8.44
C ILE A 16 6.71 9.37 7.13
N ASN A 17 6.03 10.18 6.34
CA ASN A 17 6.57 10.67 5.06
C ASN A 17 6.10 12.10 4.82
N LYS A 18 6.97 13.05 5.08
CA LYS A 18 6.65 14.47 4.96
C LYS A 18 6.44 14.92 3.51
N ASN A 19 6.70 14.06 2.53
CA ASN A 19 6.57 14.41 1.12
C ASN A 19 5.22 13.98 0.52
N ILE A 20 4.32 13.43 1.35
CA ILE A 20 3.02 12.95 0.88
C ILE A 20 2.22 14.07 0.23
N ASP A 21 2.21 15.27 0.81
CA ASP A 21 1.48 16.40 0.23
C ASP A 21 2.00 16.75 -1.16
N ASN A 22 3.31 16.72 -1.35
CA ASN A 22 3.90 17.02 -2.64
C ASN A 22 3.48 15.96 -3.68
N ILE A 23 3.47 14.70 -3.28
CA ILE A 23 3.05 13.61 -4.17
C ILE A 23 1.59 13.80 -4.56
N GLU A 24 0.71 14.07 -3.58
CA GLU A 24 -0.71 14.24 -3.84
C GLU A 24 -1.02 15.47 -4.68
N SER A 25 -0.28 16.55 -4.49
CA SER A 25 -0.53 17.77 -5.24
C SER A 25 -0.27 17.61 -6.73
N HIS A 26 0.65 16.72 -7.10
CA HIS A 26 0.97 16.45 -8.50
C HIS A 26 0.24 15.24 -9.07
N ASN A 27 -0.27 14.36 -8.20
CA ASN A 27 -0.94 13.14 -8.62
C ASN A 27 -2.16 12.91 -7.72
N GLN A 28 -3.20 13.69 -7.95
CA GLN A 28 -4.41 13.64 -7.14
C GLN A 28 -5.05 12.24 -7.19
N GLY A 29 -5.39 11.72 -6.02
CA GLY A 29 -6.02 10.41 -5.93
C GLY A 29 -5.06 9.25 -5.90
N LEU A 30 -3.79 9.48 -6.15
CA LEU A 30 -2.80 8.40 -6.19
C LEU A 30 -2.63 7.72 -4.82
N ILE A 31 -2.57 8.50 -3.76
CA ILE A 31 -2.41 7.96 -2.42
C ILE A 31 -3.64 7.15 -2.01
N ASP A 32 -4.83 7.65 -2.32
CA ASP A 32 -6.07 6.90 -2.05
C ASP A 32 -6.08 5.57 -2.80
N PHE A 33 -5.64 5.58 -4.05
CA PHE A 33 -5.52 4.36 -4.84
C PHE A 33 -4.61 3.34 -4.15
N CYS A 34 -3.44 3.78 -3.71
CA CYS A 34 -2.48 2.90 -3.03
C CYS A 34 -3.06 2.32 -1.74
N ILE A 35 -3.71 3.14 -0.95
CA ILE A 35 -4.31 2.69 0.31
C ILE A 35 -5.37 1.64 0.03
N ASN A 36 -6.23 1.88 -0.95
CA ASN A 36 -7.30 0.94 -1.28
C ASN A 36 -6.75 -0.38 -1.83
N GLU A 37 -5.73 -0.33 -2.68
CA GLU A 37 -5.10 -1.56 -3.19
C GLU A 37 -4.51 -2.41 -2.07
N VAL A 38 -3.78 -1.78 -1.17
CA VAL A 38 -3.18 -2.50 -0.04
C VAL A 38 -4.26 -3.05 0.88
N ALA A 39 -5.28 -2.24 1.17
CA ALA A 39 -6.38 -2.66 2.05
C ALA A 39 -7.12 -3.86 1.48
N ASP A 40 -7.42 -3.84 0.18
CA ASP A 40 -8.11 -4.95 -0.47
C ASP A 40 -7.29 -6.24 -0.39
N ARG A 41 -5.98 -6.13 -0.63
CA ARG A 41 -5.08 -7.28 -0.52
C ARG A 41 -5.02 -7.82 0.90
N ILE A 42 -5.00 -6.92 1.88
CA ILE A 42 -4.96 -7.31 3.28
C ILE A 42 -6.26 -8.01 3.68
N GLN A 43 -7.40 -7.50 3.23
CA GLN A 43 -8.68 -8.16 3.53
C GLN A 43 -8.72 -9.59 3.00
N LEU A 44 -8.21 -9.79 1.79
CA LEU A 44 -8.12 -11.14 1.22
C LEU A 44 -7.15 -12.01 2.02
N TYR A 45 -6.01 -11.47 2.38
CA TYR A 45 -4.99 -12.20 3.13
C TYR A 45 -5.51 -12.59 4.53
N LEU A 46 -6.23 -11.68 5.19
CA LEU A 46 -6.75 -11.93 6.53
C LEU A 46 -8.05 -12.74 6.54
N ASN A 47 -8.66 -12.98 5.39
CA ASN A 47 -9.99 -13.59 5.28
C ASN A 47 -11.01 -12.81 6.09
N SER A 48 -11.00 -11.49 5.97
CA SER A 48 -11.87 -10.61 6.74
C SER A 48 -12.42 -9.52 5.84
N ASP A 49 -13.69 -9.17 6.06
CA ASP A 49 -14.34 -8.09 5.33
C ASP A 49 -14.01 -6.72 5.93
N THR A 50 -13.36 -6.72 7.10
CA THR A 50 -13.05 -5.49 7.81
C THR A 50 -11.54 -5.39 8.07
N ILE A 51 -11.09 -4.17 8.27
CA ILE A 51 -9.69 -3.90 8.61
C ILE A 51 -9.63 -3.55 10.10
N PRO A 52 -8.93 -4.34 10.91
CA PRO A 52 -8.75 -3.98 12.32
C PRO A 52 -8.03 -2.63 12.46
N THR A 53 -8.40 -1.88 13.48
CA THR A 53 -7.79 -0.56 13.71
C THR A 53 -6.27 -0.64 13.82
N LYS A 54 -5.75 -1.70 14.43
CA LYS A 54 -4.30 -1.86 14.59
C LYS A 54 -3.57 -2.08 13.28
N ILE A 55 -4.29 -2.50 12.24
CA ILE A 55 -3.70 -2.73 10.93
C ILE A 55 -3.53 -1.43 10.14
N GLU A 56 -4.22 -0.36 10.52
CA GLU A 56 -4.15 0.92 9.81
C GLU A 56 -2.72 1.43 9.68
N ARG A 57 -1.94 1.34 10.75
CA ARG A 57 -0.54 1.77 10.71
C ARG A 57 0.30 0.87 9.80
N ILE A 58 -0.01 -0.41 9.79
CA ILE A 58 0.70 -1.36 8.92
C ILE A 58 0.41 -1.01 7.47
N ILE A 59 -0.83 -0.68 7.13
CA ILE A 59 -1.18 -0.25 5.78
C ILE A 59 -0.38 0.99 5.40
N ALA A 60 -0.31 1.98 6.28
CA ALA A 60 0.46 3.19 6.02
C ALA A 60 1.93 2.87 5.75
N ASN A 61 2.51 1.98 6.52
CA ASN A 61 3.92 1.60 6.34
C ASN A 61 4.12 0.84 5.02
N ILE A 62 3.20 -0.03 4.66
CA ILE A 62 3.28 -0.78 3.40
C ILE A 62 3.19 0.19 2.22
N VAL A 63 2.25 1.12 2.26
CA VAL A 63 2.11 2.14 1.21
C VAL A 63 3.38 2.96 1.12
N ASN A 64 3.89 3.42 2.25
CA ASN A 64 5.10 4.24 2.28
C ASN A 64 6.30 3.51 1.68
N THR A 65 6.47 2.24 2.02
CA THR A 65 7.55 1.42 1.48
C THR A 65 7.45 1.30 -0.03
N GLY A 66 6.25 1.07 -0.54
CA GLY A 66 6.02 0.98 -1.98
C GLY A 66 6.27 2.29 -2.70
N LEU A 67 5.83 3.40 -2.10
CA LEU A 67 6.07 4.71 -2.68
C LEU A 67 7.56 5.03 -2.79
N LYS A 68 8.32 4.70 -1.74
CA LYS A 68 9.78 4.90 -1.76
C LYS A 68 10.46 4.01 -2.78
N LYS A 69 9.98 2.79 -2.93
CA LYS A 69 10.51 1.87 -3.92
C LYS A 69 10.33 2.42 -5.33
N CYS A 70 9.17 3.00 -5.62
CA CYS A 70 8.90 3.61 -6.92
C CYS A 70 9.75 4.85 -7.17
N LEU A 71 9.99 5.64 -6.13
CA LEU A 71 10.91 6.78 -6.26
C LEU A 71 12.30 6.32 -6.62
N LYS A 72 12.74 5.23 -6.01
CA LYS A 72 14.06 4.68 -6.27
C LYS A 72 14.19 4.20 -7.72
N GLU A 73 13.14 3.61 -8.27
CA GLU A 73 13.14 3.19 -9.67
C GLU A 73 13.28 4.38 -10.60
N ILE A 74 12.60 5.48 -10.32
CA ILE A 74 12.72 6.70 -11.10
C ILE A 74 14.11 7.30 -10.96
N GLU A 75 14.66 7.28 -9.75
CA GLU A 75 16.01 7.76 -9.48
C GLU A 75 17.04 7.01 -10.30
N ILE A 76 16.89 5.69 -10.39
CA ILE A 76 17.81 4.86 -11.17
C ILE A 76 17.70 5.16 -12.65
N SER A 77 16.50 5.41 -13.15
CA SER A 77 16.29 5.69 -14.57
C SER A 77 16.53 7.14 -14.96
N SER A 78 16.66 8.03 -13.98
CA SER A 78 16.89 9.48 -14.23
C SER A 78 18.34 9.82 -13.98
N GLU A 79 19.08 10.07 -15.04
CA GLU A 79 20.47 10.47 -14.89
C GLU A 79 20.61 11.75 -14.10
N GLY A 80 21.55 11.77 -13.16
CA GLY A 80 21.80 12.94 -12.36
C GLY A 80 20.98 13.03 -11.10
N THR A 81 20.03 12.13 -10.89
CA THR A 81 19.24 12.09 -9.67
C THR A 81 19.85 11.06 -8.73
N ASN A 82 20.49 11.51 -7.67
CA ASN A 82 21.25 10.64 -6.79
C ASN A 82 20.65 10.44 -5.41
N THR A 83 19.58 11.18 -5.08
CA THR A 83 18.96 11.09 -3.77
C THR A 83 17.44 11.05 -3.90
N VAL A 84 16.78 10.58 -2.85
CA VAL A 84 15.31 10.58 -2.79
C VAL A 84 14.77 12.00 -2.90
N ASP A 85 15.45 12.96 -2.25
CA ASP A 85 15.02 14.35 -2.30
C ASP A 85 15.08 14.91 -3.72
N GLN A 86 16.10 14.56 -4.47
CA GLN A 86 16.20 14.98 -5.86
C GLN A 86 15.13 14.31 -6.72
N ALA A 87 14.84 13.05 -6.45
CA ALA A 87 13.76 12.34 -7.17
C ALA A 87 12.42 13.00 -6.90
N ILE A 88 12.16 13.39 -5.65
CA ILE A 88 10.92 14.07 -5.29
C ILE A 88 10.84 15.43 -5.97
N SER A 89 11.94 16.16 -6.01
CA SER A 89 11.98 17.44 -6.73
C SER A 89 11.68 17.24 -8.22
N SER A 90 12.16 16.16 -8.79
CA SER A 90 11.88 15.83 -10.20
C SER A 90 10.41 15.54 -10.45
N ILE A 91 9.68 15.07 -9.46
CA ILE A 91 8.23 14.82 -9.60
C ILE A 91 7.47 16.12 -9.88
N SER A 92 8.03 17.26 -9.49
CA SER A 92 7.45 18.57 -9.80
C SER A 92 7.43 18.83 -11.30
N ASP A 93 8.31 18.21 -12.05
CA ASP A 93 8.31 18.27 -13.51
C ASP A 93 7.15 17.39 -14.01
N ASN A 94 6.38 17.91 -14.97
CA ASN A 94 5.21 17.24 -15.48
C ASN A 94 5.48 15.83 -15.97
N GLY A 95 6.57 15.64 -16.71
CA GLY A 95 6.94 14.33 -17.23
C GLY A 95 7.30 13.34 -16.14
N GLN A 96 8.05 13.79 -15.15
CA GLN A 96 8.43 12.94 -14.01
C GLN A 96 7.24 12.58 -13.15
N SER A 97 6.30 13.51 -12.97
CA SER A 97 5.09 13.26 -12.22
C SER A 97 4.28 12.13 -12.85
N ILE A 98 4.12 12.15 -14.16
CA ILE A 98 3.40 11.11 -14.90
C ILE A 98 4.13 9.77 -14.79
N SER A 99 5.45 9.78 -14.93
CA SER A 99 6.28 8.56 -14.81
C SER A 99 6.15 7.94 -13.43
N TYR A 100 6.16 8.77 -12.39
CA TYR A 100 6.03 8.29 -11.04
C TYR A 100 4.66 7.67 -10.80
N ALA A 101 3.59 8.35 -11.26
CA ALA A 101 2.23 7.84 -11.09
C ALA A 101 2.07 6.49 -11.80
N ASN A 102 2.64 6.35 -13.00
CA ASN A 102 2.58 5.08 -13.74
C ASN A 102 3.31 3.96 -13.02
N GLU A 103 4.49 4.27 -12.47
CA GLU A 103 5.29 3.29 -11.73
C GLU A 103 4.56 2.84 -10.45
N VAL A 104 3.98 3.79 -9.73
CA VAL A 104 3.22 3.49 -8.52
C VAL A 104 2.00 2.63 -8.83
N THR A 105 1.23 3.03 -9.84
CA THR A 105 0.05 2.28 -10.24
C THR A 105 0.42 0.85 -10.63
N LYS A 106 1.47 0.69 -11.42
CA LYS A 106 1.96 -0.61 -11.84
C LYS A 106 2.38 -1.46 -10.64
N TYR A 107 3.17 -0.88 -9.75
CA TYR A 107 3.67 -1.62 -8.59
C TYR A 107 2.53 -2.14 -7.71
N PHE A 108 1.62 -1.25 -7.31
CA PHE A 108 0.55 -1.65 -6.40
C PHE A 108 -0.49 -2.56 -7.06
N SER A 109 -0.59 -2.54 -8.37
CA SER A 109 -1.52 -3.41 -9.10
C SER A 109 -0.95 -4.80 -9.37
N THR A 110 0.36 -4.92 -9.54
CA THR A 110 0.98 -6.16 -10.01
C THR A 110 1.87 -6.86 -8.99
N ALA A 111 2.27 -6.19 -7.91
CA ALA A 111 3.11 -6.82 -6.89
C ALA A 111 2.39 -8.01 -6.28
N THR A 112 3.15 -9.07 -6.02
CA THR A 112 2.61 -10.23 -5.29
C THR A 112 2.42 -9.88 -3.83
N ASP A 113 1.65 -10.69 -3.11
CA ASP A 113 1.48 -10.48 -1.67
C ASP A 113 2.82 -10.56 -0.95
N ASP A 114 3.69 -11.48 -1.37
CA ASP A 114 5.02 -11.60 -0.77
C ASP A 114 5.84 -10.33 -0.95
N GLU A 115 5.76 -9.72 -2.14
CA GLU A 115 6.46 -8.48 -2.41
C GLU A 115 5.87 -7.31 -1.62
N LEU A 116 4.55 -7.21 -1.64
CA LEU A 116 3.85 -6.09 -1.02
C LEU A 116 3.97 -6.11 0.50
N PHE A 117 3.91 -7.30 1.08
CA PHE A 117 3.92 -7.47 2.53
C PHE A 117 5.31 -7.76 3.10
N THR A 118 6.36 -7.60 2.32
CA THR A 118 7.72 -7.85 2.79
C THR A 118 7.99 -7.04 4.07
N GLY A 119 8.39 -7.75 5.12
CA GLY A 119 8.65 -7.14 6.41
C GLY A 119 7.43 -7.04 7.31
N PHE A 120 6.24 -7.26 6.78
CA PHE A 120 5.00 -7.11 7.55
C PHE A 120 4.18 -8.39 7.62
N SER A 121 4.57 -9.42 6.89
CA SER A 121 3.77 -10.65 6.80
C SER A 121 3.58 -11.32 8.15
N LEU A 122 4.60 -11.29 9.00
CA LEU A 122 4.52 -11.89 10.33
C LEU A 122 3.50 -11.16 11.21
N LEU A 123 3.51 -9.82 11.15
CA LEU A 123 2.55 -9.02 11.90
C LEU A 123 1.13 -9.25 11.38
N LEU A 124 0.97 -9.30 10.08
CA LEU A 124 -0.34 -9.51 9.47
C LEU A 124 -0.88 -10.89 9.79
N SER A 125 -0.02 -11.91 9.86
CA SER A 125 -0.46 -13.27 10.12
C SER A 125 -1.16 -13.41 11.48
N ARG A 126 -0.85 -12.54 12.43
CA ARG A 126 -1.49 -12.55 13.75
C ARG A 126 -2.97 -12.21 13.70
N TYR A 127 -3.39 -11.54 12.65
CA TYR A 127 -4.79 -11.13 12.47
C TYR A 127 -5.51 -11.98 11.46
N ARG A 128 -4.81 -12.94 10.87
CA ARG A 128 -5.39 -13.77 9.83
C ARG A 128 -6.40 -14.74 10.43
N ARG A 129 -7.59 -14.75 9.85
CA ARG A 129 -8.64 -15.69 10.25
C ARG A 129 -8.47 -16.97 9.46
N VAL A 130 -8.43 -18.09 10.18
CA VAL A 130 -8.41 -19.37 9.54
C VAL A 130 -9.81 -19.64 9.01
N LYS A 131 -9.92 -19.88 7.73
CA LYS A 131 -11.18 -20.26 7.15
C LYS A 131 -11.45 -21.70 7.55
N VAL A 132 -12.27 -21.88 8.58
CA VAL A 132 -12.62 -23.20 9.03
C VAL A 132 -13.66 -23.76 8.10
N VAL A 133 -13.31 -24.80 7.41
CA VAL A 133 -14.23 -25.53 6.61
C VAL A 133 -14.83 -26.56 7.51
N TYR A 134 -15.97 -26.24 8.03
CA TYR A 134 -16.64 -27.23 8.79
C TYR A 134 -17.18 -28.23 7.89
N PRO A 135 -17.02 -29.21 8.34
CA PRO A 135 -17.17 -30.13 7.59
C PRO A 135 -18.16 -29.89 7.12
N LYS A 136 -17.72 -29.63 6.52
CA LYS A 136 -18.19 -29.80 5.70
C LYS A 136 -18.59 -31.06 5.91
N PHE A 137 -18.27 -31.43 6.86
CA PHE A 137 -18.54 -32.52 7.16
C PHE A 137 -19.38 -32.50 8.13
N ASN A 138 -19.83 -31.92 8.47
CA ASN A 138 -20.62 -31.89 9.11
C ASN A 138 -21.61 -31.23 8.67
N GLU A 139 -21.86 -31.24 7.95
CA GLU A 139 -22.63 -30.88 7.48
C GLU A 139 -23.37 -31.66 6.94
N LYS A 140 -23.33 -32.61 7.16
CA LYS A 140 -23.52 -33.10 6.87
C LYS A 140 -23.66 -33.92 7.12
N THR A 141 -23.33 -34.15 7.36
CA THR A 141 -23.11 -34.66 7.73
C THR A 141 -23.39 -35.06 8.16
N ASN A 142 -23.58 -35.28 7.95
CA ASN A 142 -23.47 -35.32 8.29
C ASN A 142 -23.60 -35.39 8.52
N SER A 143 -23.76 -35.88 8.42
CA SER A 143 -23.42 -35.59 8.44
C SER A 143 -23.43 -35.57 8.61
#